data_3e4528036e2dd79556143bbd04c55c41
#
_entry.id   3e4528036e2dd79556143bbd04c55c41
#
_cell.length_a   1.000
_cell.length_b   1.000
_cell.length_c   1.000
_cell.angle_alpha   90.00
_cell.angle_beta   90.00
_cell.angle_gamma   90.00
#
_symmetry.space_group_name_H-M   'P 1'
#
loop_
_entity.id
_entity.type
_entity.pdbx_description
1 polymer ?
#
loop_
_entity_poly.entity_id
_entity_poly.type
_entity_poly.pdbx_seq_one_letter_code
_entity_poly.pdbx_strand_id
1 'polypeptide(L)'
;MIVTMRRVFVAVRQADADRLLDALRRLGVIHLEPVKPGEAVPDEETVSAIGRLSRAIQLLGPVEAAGSEPTQSPIDVAAEVLQIHRSSAERRSRLEALHRQADQQALWGNVRLEQFAVLRQAGVEPRFYLVPHKLVDEVRAEFVARLAEVPGGKVLVAVVQREGEVALPKGADPLPLPQVDRPTLLAEAAEIDRQLTKDTERLASLARALPKLKAELRVRQEQAEYMVAA
;
A
#
# COMPACT_ATOMS: atom_id res chain seq x y z
N MET A 1 28.35 10.79 -40.64
CA MET A 1 29.79 11.19 -40.68
C MET A 1 30.52 10.24 -39.68
N ILE A 2 31.41 9.38 -40.12
CA ILE A 2 32.17 8.46 -39.25
C ILE A 2 33.42 9.23 -38.83
N VAL A 3 33.53 9.55 -37.52
CA VAL A 3 34.73 10.21 -36.97
C VAL A 3 35.70 9.12 -36.57
N THR A 4 36.94 9.21 -37.05
CA THR A 4 38.01 8.29 -36.69
C THR A 4 38.42 8.52 -35.24
N MET A 5 38.17 7.55 -34.35
CA MET A 5 38.61 7.60 -32.96
C MET A 5 40.01 7.03 -32.79
N ARG A 6 40.79 7.60 -31.90
CA ARG A 6 42.11 7.08 -31.52
C ARG A 6 42.13 6.70 -30.04
N ARG A 7 42.63 5.53 -29.70
CA ARG A 7 42.82 5.11 -28.33
C ARG A 7 44.10 5.78 -27.79
N VAL A 8 43.98 6.49 -26.64
CA VAL A 8 45.05 7.18 -25.96
C VAL A 8 45.12 6.66 -24.52
N PHE A 9 46.32 6.35 -24.04
CA PHE A 9 46.56 5.97 -22.65
C PHE A 9 47.22 7.12 -21.94
N VAL A 10 46.68 7.55 -20.82
CA VAL A 10 47.21 8.64 -19.98
C VAL A 10 47.55 8.08 -18.62
N ALA A 11 48.84 8.16 -18.22
CA ALA A 11 49.26 7.79 -16.89
C ALA A 11 49.25 9.04 -15.99
N VAL A 12 48.62 8.95 -14.83
CA VAL A 12 48.52 10.05 -13.86
C VAL A 12 48.75 9.49 -12.45
N ARG A 13 49.22 10.35 -11.51
CA ARG A 13 49.32 9.98 -10.11
C ARG A 13 47.89 9.82 -9.55
N GLN A 14 47.70 8.86 -8.65
CA GLN A 14 46.40 8.60 -8.03
C GLN A 14 45.79 9.87 -7.36
N ALA A 15 46.63 10.72 -6.74
CA ALA A 15 46.19 11.99 -6.15
C ALA A 15 45.67 13.03 -7.16
N ASP A 16 45.98 12.89 -8.45
CA ASP A 16 45.62 13.81 -9.51
C ASP A 16 44.55 13.20 -10.46
N ALA A 17 44.14 11.95 -10.21
CA ALA A 17 43.20 11.21 -11.09
C ALA A 17 41.88 11.94 -11.24
N ASP A 18 41.26 12.34 -10.13
CA ASP A 18 39.96 13.05 -10.14
C ASP A 18 40.02 14.36 -10.94
N ARG A 19 41.17 15.08 -10.77
CA ARG A 19 41.38 16.35 -11.45
C ARG A 19 41.57 16.17 -12.97
N LEU A 20 42.22 15.09 -13.37
CA LEU A 20 42.34 14.72 -14.77
C LEU A 20 40.99 14.32 -15.34
N LEU A 21 40.22 13.45 -14.66
CA LEU A 21 38.92 13.00 -15.09
C LEU A 21 37.95 14.17 -15.27
N ASP A 22 37.92 15.10 -14.33
CA ASP A 22 37.13 16.34 -14.43
C ASP A 22 37.54 17.20 -15.63
N ALA A 23 38.83 17.32 -15.91
CA ALA A 23 39.32 18.06 -17.06
C ALA A 23 38.93 17.39 -18.38
N LEU A 24 39.01 16.07 -18.47
CA LEU A 24 38.63 15.26 -19.62
C LEU A 24 37.11 15.33 -19.87
N ARG A 25 36.29 15.31 -18.79
CA ARG A 25 34.85 15.48 -18.84
C ARG A 25 34.44 16.83 -19.44
N ARG A 26 35.11 17.92 -19.05
CA ARG A 26 34.85 19.25 -19.61
C ARG A 26 35.14 19.37 -21.10
N LEU A 27 36.03 18.54 -21.64
CA LEU A 27 36.34 18.49 -23.07
C LEU A 27 35.18 17.88 -23.88
N GLY A 28 34.38 16.96 -23.31
CA GLY A 28 33.15 16.45 -23.90
C GLY A 28 33.32 15.60 -25.16
N VAL A 29 34.56 15.27 -25.56
CA VAL A 29 34.90 14.58 -26.82
C VAL A 29 35.63 13.25 -26.61
N ILE A 30 35.72 12.79 -25.34
CA ILE A 30 36.51 11.61 -24.96
C ILE A 30 35.55 10.56 -24.42
N HIS A 31 35.68 9.32 -24.91
CA HIS A 31 35.05 8.14 -24.33
C HIS A 31 36.10 7.41 -23.50
N LEU A 32 35.79 7.18 -22.22
CA LEU A 32 36.68 6.47 -21.27
C LEU A 32 36.37 4.98 -21.35
N GLU A 33 37.42 4.18 -21.55
CA GLU A 33 37.34 2.71 -21.47
C GLU A 33 38.20 2.21 -20.32
N PRO A 34 37.73 1.34 -19.43
CA PRO A 34 38.54 0.79 -18.37
C PRO A 34 39.67 -0.08 -18.94
N VAL A 35 40.86 0.09 -18.40
CA VAL A 35 42.05 -0.70 -18.81
C VAL A 35 41.91 -2.16 -18.37
N LYS A 36 41.25 -2.39 -17.24
CA LYS A 36 40.91 -3.73 -16.73
C LYS A 36 39.42 -3.82 -16.45
N PRO A 37 38.59 -4.18 -17.46
CA PRO A 37 37.19 -4.35 -17.25
C PRO A 37 36.93 -5.48 -16.25
N GLY A 38 36.27 -5.16 -15.10
CA GLY A 38 35.88 -6.11 -14.09
C GLY A 38 36.52 -5.95 -12.70
N GLU A 39 37.55 -5.10 -12.54
CA GLU A 39 38.13 -4.82 -11.21
C GLU A 39 37.50 -3.61 -10.50
N ALA A 40 36.92 -2.67 -11.25
CA ALA A 40 36.26 -1.49 -10.68
C ALA A 40 34.75 -1.70 -10.67
N VAL A 41 34.18 -1.70 -9.50
CA VAL A 41 32.73 -1.78 -9.28
C VAL A 41 32.28 -0.43 -8.70
N PRO A 42 31.22 0.19 -9.22
CA PRO A 42 30.67 1.38 -8.59
C PRO A 42 30.33 1.08 -7.12
N ASP A 43 30.47 2.06 -6.26
CA ASP A 43 30.11 1.90 -4.85
C ASP A 43 28.62 1.53 -4.70
N GLU A 44 28.30 0.74 -3.68
CA GLU A 44 26.98 0.22 -3.42
C GLU A 44 25.94 1.35 -3.26
N GLU A 45 26.35 2.50 -2.73
CA GLU A 45 25.50 3.67 -2.56
C GLU A 45 25.05 4.25 -3.91
N THR A 46 26.00 4.42 -4.85
CA THR A 46 25.73 4.92 -6.21
C THR A 46 24.81 3.95 -6.96
N VAL A 47 25.06 2.64 -6.91
CA VAL A 47 24.21 1.63 -7.53
C VAL A 47 22.80 1.65 -6.95
N SER A 48 22.69 1.74 -5.61
CA SER A 48 21.41 1.83 -4.92
C SER A 48 20.64 3.11 -5.27
N ALA A 49 21.33 4.25 -5.39
CA ALA A 49 20.72 5.52 -5.79
C ALA A 49 20.16 5.46 -7.22
N ILE A 50 20.95 4.92 -8.17
CA ILE A 50 20.51 4.70 -9.56
C ILE A 50 19.28 3.81 -9.59
N GLY A 51 19.26 2.71 -8.83
CA GLY A 51 18.11 1.80 -8.75
C GLY A 51 16.85 2.47 -8.23
N ARG A 52 16.97 3.26 -7.15
CA ARG A 52 15.85 4.03 -6.57
C ARG A 52 15.31 5.07 -7.52
N LEU A 53 16.18 5.88 -8.13
CA LEU A 53 15.79 6.90 -9.11
C LEU A 53 15.10 6.28 -10.33
N SER A 54 15.67 5.21 -10.90
CA SER A 54 15.09 4.51 -12.05
C SER A 54 13.71 3.96 -11.73
N ARG A 55 13.54 3.35 -10.56
CA ARG A 55 12.25 2.83 -10.13
C ARG A 55 11.22 3.94 -9.90
N ALA A 56 11.60 5.04 -9.25
CA ALA A 56 10.72 6.18 -9.04
C ALA A 56 10.27 6.81 -10.37
N ILE A 57 11.19 6.99 -11.33
CA ILE A 57 10.87 7.50 -12.67
C ILE A 57 9.86 6.57 -13.38
N GLN A 58 10.05 5.26 -13.29
CA GLN A 58 9.13 4.28 -13.87
C GLN A 58 7.72 4.38 -13.26
N LEU A 59 7.63 4.56 -11.94
CA LEU A 59 6.35 4.67 -11.24
C LEU A 59 5.63 5.99 -11.52
N LEU A 60 6.38 7.08 -11.65
CA LEU A 60 5.80 8.41 -11.95
C LEU A 60 5.50 8.61 -13.43
N GLY A 61 6.11 7.84 -14.33
CA GLY A 61 5.94 7.99 -15.77
C GLY A 61 4.49 8.02 -16.26
N PRO A 62 3.60 7.13 -15.80
CA PRO A 62 2.18 7.12 -16.17
C PRO A 62 1.33 8.10 -15.37
N VAL A 63 1.88 8.79 -14.35
CA VAL A 63 1.12 9.69 -13.46
C VAL A 63 1.01 11.07 -14.11
N GLU A 64 -0.22 11.57 -14.26
CA GLU A 64 -0.46 12.93 -14.71
C GLU A 64 0.01 13.94 -13.67
N ALA A 65 0.90 14.82 -14.06
CA ALA A 65 1.50 15.80 -13.16
C ALA A 65 0.50 16.90 -12.80
N ALA A 66 0.22 17.09 -11.52
CA ALA A 66 -0.68 18.11 -11.01
C ALA A 66 -0.14 18.78 -9.73
N GLY A 67 -0.76 19.90 -9.32
CA GLY A 67 -0.36 20.59 -8.08
C GLY A 67 0.93 21.39 -8.21
N SER A 68 1.60 21.67 -7.08
CA SER A 68 2.86 22.41 -7.01
C SER A 68 4.08 21.50 -7.17
N GLU A 69 5.15 22.02 -7.74
CA GLU A 69 6.41 21.31 -7.85
C GLU A 69 7.04 21.13 -6.44
N PRO A 70 7.53 19.90 -6.11
CA PRO A 70 8.17 19.65 -4.84
C PRO A 70 9.51 20.40 -4.73
N THR A 71 9.80 20.91 -3.53
CA THR A 71 11.06 21.63 -3.21
C THR A 71 12.17 20.68 -2.74
N GLN A 72 11.87 19.42 -2.55
CA GLN A 72 12.78 18.39 -2.08
C GLN A 72 13.87 18.03 -3.11
N SER A 73 14.95 17.41 -2.65
CA SER A 73 15.98 16.88 -3.56
C SER A 73 15.43 15.73 -4.41
N PRO A 74 15.98 15.49 -5.62
CA PRO A 74 15.55 14.36 -6.46
C PRO A 74 15.64 13.00 -5.75
N ILE A 75 16.64 12.81 -4.89
CA ILE A 75 16.83 11.58 -4.11
C ILE A 75 15.70 11.41 -3.08
N ASP A 76 15.32 12.48 -2.38
CA ASP A 76 14.24 12.45 -1.40
C ASP A 76 12.89 12.21 -2.09
N VAL A 77 12.67 12.86 -3.24
CA VAL A 77 11.48 12.62 -4.07
C VAL A 77 11.40 11.14 -4.47
N ALA A 78 12.50 10.56 -4.94
CA ALA A 78 12.53 9.14 -5.30
C ALA A 78 12.21 8.24 -4.09
N ALA A 79 12.77 8.54 -2.93
CA ALA A 79 12.49 7.79 -1.69
C ALA A 79 11.01 7.90 -1.29
N GLU A 80 10.42 9.10 -1.34
CA GLU A 80 9.02 9.34 -1.03
C GLU A 80 8.09 8.58 -1.99
N VAL A 81 8.37 8.61 -3.30
CA VAL A 81 7.59 7.88 -4.31
C VAL A 81 7.59 6.37 -4.01
N LEU A 82 8.75 5.80 -3.70
CA LEU A 82 8.85 4.37 -3.37
C LEU A 82 8.11 4.02 -2.09
N GLN A 83 8.17 4.89 -1.09
CA GLN A 83 7.46 4.72 0.18
C GLN A 83 5.94 4.78 -0.04
N ILE A 84 5.42 5.79 -0.76
CA ILE A 84 4.00 5.91 -1.08
C ILE A 84 3.53 4.68 -1.86
N HIS A 85 4.28 4.24 -2.86
CA HIS A 85 3.92 3.06 -3.64
C HIS A 85 3.78 1.81 -2.78
N ARG A 86 4.72 1.57 -1.85
CA ARG A 86 4.67 0.43 -0.92
C ARG A 86 3.47 0.53 0.01
N SER A 87 3.33 1.66 0.71
CA SER A 87 2.23 1.85 1.67
C SER A 87 0.84 1.84 1.00
N SER A 88 0.72 2.35 -0.23
CA SER A 88 -0.52 2.27 -1.00
C SER A 88 -0.87 0.84 -1.40
N ALA A 89 0.11 -0.01 -1.71
CA ALA A 89 -0.13 -1.43 -2.00
C ALA A 89 -0.65 -2.17 -0.75
N GLU A 90 -0.04 -1.93 0.42
CA GLU A 90 -0.47 -2.48 1.70
C GLU A 90 -1.89 -2.01 2.06
N ARG A 91 -2.20 -0.71 1.90
CA ARG A 91 -3.53 -0.13 2.13
C ARG A 91 -4.60 -0.74 1.21
N ARG A 92 -4.30 -0.94 -0.08
CA ARG A 92 -5.25 -1.59 -1.01
C ARG A 92 -5.57 -3.01 -0.58
N SER A 93 -4.55 -3.79 -0.21
CA SER A 93 -4.76 -5.16 0.30
C SER A 93 -5.61 -5.16 1.58
N ARG A 94 -5.37 -4.22 2.50
CA ARG A 94 -6.17 -4.06 3.72
C ARG A 94 -7.62 -3.67 3.41
N LEU A 95 -7.82 -2.72 2.49
CA LEU A 95 -9.13 -2.26 2.04
C LEU A 95 -9.98 -3.41 1.48
N GLU A 96 -9.38 -4.23 0.61
CA GLU A 96 -10.06 -5.43 0.07
C GLU A 96 -10.41 -6.44 1.16
N ALA A 97 -9.54 -6.63 2.16
CA ALA A 97 -9.82 -7.52 3.29
C ALA A 97 -10.99 -6.99 4.14
N LEU A 98 -11.01 -5.67 4.40
CA LEU A 98 -12.10 -5.02 5.15
C LEU A 98 -13.45 -5.12 4.42
N HIS A 99 -13.47 -4.91 3.11
CA HIS A 99 -14.70 -5.07 2.32
C HIS A 99 -15.20 -6.52 2.39
N ARG A 100 -14.32 -7.52 2.19
CA ARG A 100 -14.73 -8.93 2.32
C ARG A 100 -15.28 -9.25 3.71
N GLN A 101 -14.65 -8.72 4.79
CA GLN A 101 -15.14 -8.91 6.15
C GLN A 101 -16.50 -8.21 6.37
N ALA A 102 -16.66 -6.99 5.87
CA ALA A 102 -17.92 -6.25 5.96
C ALA A 102 -19.07 -6.95 5.20
N ASP A 103 -18.77 -7.56 4.04
CA ASP A 103 -19.73 -8.34 3.27
C ASP A 103 -20.14 -9.63 3.98
N GLN A 104 -19.19 -10.34 4.60
CA GLN A 104 -19.49 -11.51 5.44
C GLN A 104 -20.38 -11.16 6.64
N GLN A 105 -20.30 -9.91 7.10
CA GLN A 105 -21.11 -9.41 8.20
C GLN A 105 -22.37 -8.66 7.75
N ALA A 106 -22.70 -8.68 6.47
CA ALA A 106 -23.89 -8.00 5.92
C ALA A 106 -25.18 -8.38 6.67
N LEU A 107 -25.25 -9.62 7.16
CA LEU A 107 -26.36 -10.15 7.95
C LEU A 107 -26.63 -9.33 9.23
N TRP A 108 -25.59 -8.78 9.85
CA TRP A 108 -25.71 -7.97 11.06
C TRP A 108 -26.15 -6.52 10.80
N GLY A 109 -26.22 -6.12 9.53
CA GLY A 109 -26.61 -4.75 9.15
C GLY A 109 -25.69 -3.70 9.77
N ASN A 110 -26.28 -2.64 10.34
CA ASN A 110 -25.59 -1.52 10.96
C ASN A 110 -25.56 -1.58 12.48
N VAL A 111 -25.70 -2.76 13.07
CA VAL A 111 -25.67 -2.95 14.52
C VAL A 111 -24.25 -2.69 15.04
N ARG A 112 -24.15 -1.93 16.15
CA ARG A 112 -22.88 -1.66 16.84
C ARG A 112 -22.72 -2.58 18.05
N LEU A 113 -21.53 -3.15 18.22
CA LEU A 113 -21.24 -4.04 19.36
C LEU A 113 -21.37 -3.32 20.73
N GLU A 114 -21.15 -2.01 20.77
CA GLU A 114 -21.34 -1.18 21.96
C GLU A 114 -22.77 -1.27 22.51
N GLN A 115 -23.78 -1.40 21.63
CA GLN A 115 -25.19 -1.54 22.03
C GLN A 115 -25.42 -2.83 22.80
N PHE A 116 -24.74 -3.92 22.43
CA PHE A 116 -24.81 -5.18 23.17
C PHE A 116 -24.08 -5.12 24.51
N ALA A 117 -23.03 -4.31 24.62
CA ALA A 117 -22.36 -4.08 25.91
C ALA A 117 -23.31 -3.39 26.90
N VAL A 118 -24.08 -2.40 26.44
CA VAL A 118 -25.11 -1.73 27.26
C VAL A 118 -26.20 -2.69 27.70
N LEU A 119 -26.69 -3.54 26.80
CA LEU A 119 -27.69 -4.57 27.15
C LEU A 119 -27.16 -5.55 28.21
N ARG A 120 -25.92 -6.01 28.07
CA ARG A 120 -25.26 -6.88 29.07
C ARG A 120 -25.14 -6.22 30.45
N GLN A 121 -24.79 -4.94 30.51
CA GLN A 121 -24.75 -4.18 31.74
C GLN A 121 -26.13 -4.08 32.40
N ALA A 122 -27.19 -4.06 31.62
CA ALA A 122 -28.57 -4.09 32.09
C ALA A 122 -29.06 -5.53 32.45
N GLY A 123 -28.19 -6.53 32.42
CA GLY A 123 -28.54 -7.93 32.70
C GLY A 123 -29.26 -8.64 31.56
N VAL A 124 -29.23 -8.07 30.36
CA VAL A 124 -29.86 -8.66 29.16
C VAL A 124 -28.77 -9.21 28.22
N GLU A 125 -28.72 -10.52 28.07
CA GLU A 125 -27.78 -11.19 27.20
C GLU A 125 -28.47 -11.82 25.97
N PRO A 126 -28.52 -11.14 24.84
CA PRO A 126 -29.15 -11.68 23.63
C PRO A 126 -28.27 -12.77 23.03
N ARG A 127 -28.91 -13.86 22.62
CA ARG A 127 -28.31 -14.96 21.83
C ARG A 127 -28.91 -14.94 20.43
N PHE A 128 -28.12 -15.30 19.44
CA PHE A 128 -28.54 -15.23 18.04
C PHE A 128 -28.53 -16.60 17.40
N TYR A 129 -29.54 -16.87 16.59
CA TYR A 129 -29.71 -18.14 15.91
C TYR A 129 -30.16 -17.92 14.47
N LEU A 130 -29.65 -18.77 13.59
CA LEU A 130 -30.16 -18.92 12.22
C LEU A 130 -31.21 -20.04 12.24
N VAL A 131 -32.47 -19.68 12.06
CA VAL A 131 -33.62 -20.61 12.15
C VAL A 131 -34.25 -20.74 10.77
N PRO A 132 -34.60 -21.97 10.31
CA PRO A 132 -35.38 -22.12 9.08
C PRO A 132 -36.68 -21.30 9.13
N HIS A 133 -36.97 -20.55 8.06
CA HIS A 133 -38.10 -19.61 8.02
C HIS A 133 -39.45 -20.23 8.47
N LYS A 134 -39.70 -21.51 8.08
CA LYS A 134 -40.90 -22.25 8.44
C LYS A 134 -41.03 -22.59 9.92
N LEU A 135 -39.91 -22.57 10.66
CA LEU A 135 -39.83 -23.01 12.05
C LEU A 135 -39.61 -21.85 13.03
N VAL A 136 -39.60 -20.61 12.55
CA VAL A 136 -39.32 -19.42 13.39
C VAL A 136 -40.39 -19.28 14.48
N ASP A 137 -41.64 -19.63 14.20
CA ASP A 137 -42.73 -19.56 15.18
C ASP A 137 -42.71 -20.66 16.25
N GLU A 138 -41.83 -21.65 16.11
CA GLU A 138 -41.59 -22.68 17.10
C GLU A 138 -40.52 -22.27 18.15
N VAL A 139 -39.80 -21.19 17.92
CA VAL A 139 -38.82 -20.66 18.91
C VAL A 139 -39.60 -20.16 20.12
N ARG A 140 -39.28 -20.70 21.31
CA ARG A 140 -39.86 -20.28 22.60
C ARG A 140 -38.81 -19.74 23.51
N ALA A 141 -38.95 -18.47 23.89
CA ALA A 141 -38.15 -17.79 24.86
C ALA A 141 -38.93 -16.62 25.48
N GLU A 142 -38.38 -15.99 26.49
CA GLU A 142 -38.98 -14.81 27.12
C GLU A 142 -39.16 -13.66 26.13
N PHE A 143 -38.17 -13.48 25.25
CA PHE A 143 -38.25 -12.52 24.15
C PHE A 143 -37.63 -13.10 22.88
N VAL A 144 -38.31 -12.96 21.76
CA VAL A 144 -37.87 -13.41 20.42
C VAL A 144 -38.07 -12.28 19.42
N ALA A 145 -37.01 -11.90 18.73
CA ALA A 145 -37.09 -10.89 17.66
C ALA A 145 -36.54 -11.45 16.35
N ARG A 146 -37.27 -11.29 15.27
CA ARG A 146 -36.79 -11.56 13.89
C ARG A 146 -35.99 -10.35 13.43
N LEU A 147 -34.73 -10.56 13.04
CA LEU A 147 -33.80 -9.48 12.70
C LEU A 147 -33.62 -9.33 11.18
N ALA A 148 -33.36 -10.42 10.47
CA ALA A 148 -33.11 -10.39 9.04
C ALA A 148 -33.42 -11.74 8.39
N GLU A 149 -33.84 -11.71 7.12
CA GLU A 149 -33.91 -12.90 6.28
C GLU A 149 -32.54 -13.17 5.66
N VAL A 150 -32.18 -14.45 5.58
CA VAL A 150 -30.88 -14.90 5.10
C VAL A 150 -31.06 -15.75 3.85
N PRO A 151 -30.16 -15.63 2.87
CA PRO A 151 -30.17 -16.55 1.73
C PRO A 151 -30.18 -18.02 2.17
N GLY A 152 -30.97 -18.85 1.51
CA GLY A 152 -31.15 -20.27 1.89
C GLY A 152 -32.35 -20.52 2.78
N GLY A 153 -33.30 -19.56 2.90
CA GLY A 153 -34.56 -19.77 3.60
C GLY A 153 -34.45 -19.83 5.12
N LYS A 154 -33.43 -19.20 5.67
CA LYS A 154 -33.24 -19.01 7.11
C LYS A 154 -33.53 -17.56 7.53
N VAL A 155 -33.83 -17.38 8.81
CA VAL A 155 -34.03 -16.08 9.44
C VAL A 155 -33.09 -15.94 10.60
N LEU A 156 -32.44 -14.77 10.74
CA LEU A 156 -31.69 -14.44 11.93
C LEU A 156 -32.67 -14.02 13.03
N VAL A 157 -32.60 -14.70 14.14
CA VAL A 157 -33.44 -14.48 15.31
C VAL A 157 -32.59 -14.11 16.52
N ALA A 158 -32.94 -13.02 17.21
CA ALA A 158 -32.39 -12.72 18.52
C ALA A 158 -33.33 -13.27 19.61
N VAL A 159 -32.76 -13.89 20.60
CA VAL A 159 -33.47 -14.51 21.70
C VAL A 159 -32.90 -14.02 23.02
N VAL A 160 -33.76 -13.62 23.95
CA VAL A 160 -33.40 -13.29 25.32
C VAL A 160 -34.13 -14.25 26.26
N GLN A 161 -33.38 -14.87 27.14
CA GLN A 161 -33.88 -15.75 28.19
C GLN A 161 -33.10 -15.49 29.46
N ARG A 162 -33.74 -15.01 30.52
CA ARG A 162 -33.10 -14.73 31.82
C ARG A 162 -33.04 -15.96 32.70
N GLU A 163 -34.11 -16.77 32.68
CA GLU A 163 -34.19 -18.00 33.48
C GLU A 163 -34.66 -19.15 32.59
N GLY A 164 -34.07 -20.34 32.83
CA GLY A 164 -34.41 -21.56 32.07
C GLY A 164 -33.66 -21.67 30.72
N GLU A 165 -34.08 -22.65 29.93
CA GLU A 165 -33.50 -22.95 28.63
C GLU A 165 -34.37 -22.40 27.49
N VAL A 166 -33.72 -21.96 26.40
CA VAL A 166 -34.39 -21.56 25.16
C VAL A 166 -34.84 -22.82 24.42
N ALA A 167 -36.11 -22.92 24.08
CA ALA A 167 -36.61 -24.00 23.24
C ALA A 167 -36.39 -23.64 21.78
N LEU A 168 -35.49 -24.35 21.13
CA LEU A 168 -35.13 -24.14 19.73
C LEU A 168 -35.64 -25.29 18.84
N PRO A 169 -36.16 -25.01 17.64
CA PRO A 169 -36.55 -26.03 16.69
C PRO A 169 -35.33 -26.76 16.09
N LYS A 170 -35.56 -27.94 15.52
CA LYS A 170 -34.50 -28.67 14.80
C LYS A 170 -33.99 -27.84 13.60
N GLY A 171 -32.66 -27.72 13.51
CA GLY A 171 -32.01 -26.92 12.44
C GLY A 171 -31.81 -25.43 12.78
N ALA A 172 -32.01 -25.04 14.03
CA ALA A 172 -31.56 -23.76 14.55
C ALA A 172 -30.05 -23.82 14.83
N ASP A 173 -29.26 -23.00 14.14
CA ASP A 173 -27.82 -22.94 14.30
C ASP A 173 -27.44 -21.70 15.12
N PRO A 174 -26.63 -21.83 16.19
CA PRO A 174 -26.19 -20.67 16.95
C PRO A 174 -25.26 -19.81 16.11
N LEU A 175 -25.45 -18.49 16.15
CA LEU A 175 -24.63 -17.53 15.45
C LEU A 175 -23.92 -16.62 16.49
N PRO A 176 -22.60 -16.75 16.68
CA PRO A 176 -21.88 -15.87 17.59
C PRO A 176 -21.81 -14.45 17.06
N LEU A 177 -21.80 -13.46 17.97
CA LEU A 177 -21.53 -12.08 17.60
C LEU A 177 -20.16 -11.94 16.94
N PRO A 178 -20.01 -11.08 15.94
CA PRO A 178 -18.72 -10.78 15.34
C PRO A 178 -17.79 -10.11 16.38
N GLN A 179 -16.48 -10.22 16.17
CA GLN A 179 -15.49 -9.54 17.04
C GLN A 179 -15.41 -8.04 16.77
N VAL A 180 -15.67 -7.64 15.53
CA VAL A 180 -15.71 -6.24 15.09
C VAL A 180 -16.99 -6.04 14.31
N ASP A 181 -17.73 -4.98 14.56
CA ASP A 181 -18.98 -4.71 13.85
C ASP A 181 -18.75 -4.14 12.44
N ARG A 182 -19.74 -4.33 11.58
CA ARG A 182 -19.70 -3.88 10.19
C ARG A 182 -19.50 -2.36 10.06
N PRO A 183 -20.18 -1.49 10.83
CA PRO A 183 -19.92 -0.04 10.79
C PRO A 183 -18.46 0.33 11.07
N THR A 184 -17.80 -0.33 12.01
CA THR A 184 -16.39 -0.10 12.33
C THR A 184 -15.49 -0.52 11.17
N LEU A 185 -15.74 -1.68 10.54
CA LEU A 185 -14.99 -2.12 9.35
C LEU A 185 -15.14 -1.13 8.19
N LEU A 186 -16.36 -0.64 7.94
CA LEU A 186 -16.62 0.33 6.89
C LEU A 186 -16.00 1.71 7.19
N ALA A 187 -15.96 2.12 8.44
CA ALA A 187 -15.30 3.36 8.85
C ALA A 187 -13.77 3.29 8.62
N GLU A 188 -13.15 2.15 8.98
CA GLU A 188 -11.72 1.90 8.69
C GLU A 188 -11.46 1.88 7.17
N ALA A 189 -12.33 1.22 6.39
CA ALA A 189 -12.22 1.19 4.94
C ALA A 189 -12.31 2.60 4.32
N ALA A 190 -13.23 3.45 4.78
CA ALA A 190 -13.38 4.82 4.32
C ALA A 190 -12.15 5.70 4.68
N GLU A 191 -11.51 5.46 5.83
CA GLU A 191 -10.27 6.15 6.17
C GLU A 191 -9.11 5.74 5.25
N ILE A 192 -8.97 4.46 4.98
CA ILE A 192 -7.95 3.96 4.04
C ILE A 192 -8.17 4.54 2.64
N ASP A 193 -9.39 4.61 2.17
CA ASP A 193 -9.73 5.18 0.85
C ASP A 193 -9.34 6.66 0.77
N ARG A 194 -9.60 7.44 1.83
CA ARG A 194 -9.12 8.84 1.93
C ARG A 194 -7.60 8.95 1.89
N GLN A 195 -6.88 8.01 2.53
CA GLN A 195 -5.42 7.99 2.49
C GLN A 195 -4.89 7.66 1.08
N LEU A 196 -5.50 6.70 0.39
CA LEU A 196 -5.15 6.36 -0.99
C LEU A 196 -5.39 7.54 -1.96
N THR A 197 -6.46 8.32 -1.73
CA THR A 197 -6.72 9.54 -2.50
C THR A 197 -5.61 10.57 -2.29
N LYS A 198 -5.23 10.83 -1.03
CA LYS A 198 -4.10 11.74 -0.71
C LYS A 198 -2.77 11.24 -1.30
N ASP A 199 -2.51 9.94 -1.26
CA ASP A 199 -1.33 9.34 -1.89
C ASP A 199 -1.31 9.60 -3.40
N THR A 200 -2.46 9.48 -4.07
CA THR A 200 -2.59 9.74 -5.51
C THR A 200 -2.33 11.21 -5.84
N GLU A 201 -2.91 12.13 -5.07
CA GLU A 201 -2.69 13.58 -5.21
C GLU A 201 -1.20 13.93 -4.97
N ARG A 202 -0.59 13.30 -3.96
CA ARG A 202 0.83 13.51 -3.66
C ARG A 202 1.73 12.99 -4.77
N LEU A 203 1.46 11.81 -5.33
CA LEU A 203 2.18 11.29 -6.49
C LEU A 203 2.05 12.20 -7.72
N ALA A 204 0.88 12.78 -7.96
CA ALA A 204 0.67 13.75 -9.04
C ALA A 204 1.52 15.02 -8.85
N SER A 205 1.67 15.50 -7.62
CA SER A 205 2.58 16.60 -7.29
C SER A 205 4.06 16.21 -7.51
N LEU A 206 4.46 15.00 -7.05
CA LEU A 206 5.83 14.50 -7.21
C LEU A 206 6.19 14.24 -8.69
N ALA A 207 5.21 13.93 -9.55
CA ALA A 207 5.42 13.73 -10.98
C ALA A 207 5.95 14.99 -11.69
N ARG A 208 5.74 16.20 -11.13
CA ARG A 208 6.37 17.42 -11.65
C ARG A 208 7.90 17.42 -11.54
N ALA A 209 8.47 16.64 -10.62
CA ALA A 209 9.92 16.50 -10.48
C ALA A 209 10.56 15.52 -11.48
N LEU A 210 9.78 14.86 -12.35
CA LEU A 210 10.30 13.89 -13.32
C LEU A 210 11.50 14.40 -14.13
N PRO A 211 11.55 15.65 -14.65
CA PRO A 211 12.72 16.14 -15.36
C PRO A 211 13.97 16.17 -14.47
N LYS A 212 13.82 16.60 -13.19
CA LYS A 212 14.91 16.66 -12.21
C LYS A 212 15.41 15.26 -11.82
N LEU A 213 14.50 14.31 -11.64
CA LEU A 213 14.83 12.91 -11.38
C LEU A 213 15.65 12.30 -12.54
N LYS A 214 15.25 12.56 -13.78
CA LYS A 214 15.97 12.08 -14.97
C LYS A 214 17.36 12.72 -15.12
N ALA A 215 17.50 14.02 -14.79
CA ALA A 215 18.78 14.70 -14.78
C ALA A 215 19.72 14.12 -13.71
N GLU A 216 19.23 13.93 -12.48
CA GLU A 216 19.99 13.31 -11.40
C GLU A 216 20.41 11.87 -11.74
N LEU A 217 19.52 11.08 -12.30
CA LEU A 217 19.82 9.72 -12.75
C LEU A 217 20.99 9.72 -13.73
N ARG A 218 21.00 10.62 -14.73
CA ARG A 218 22.07 10.75 -15.70
C ARG A 218 23.40 11.06 -15.01
N VAL A 219 23.40 12.04 -14.10
CA VAL A 219 24.62 12.40 -13.34
C VAL A 219 25.16 11.20 -12.56
N ARG A 220 24.28 10.41 -11.88
CA ARG A 220 24.72 9.23 -11.13
C ARG A 220 25.22 8.11 -12.03
N GLN A 221 24.64 7.93 -13.20
CA GLN A 221 25.12 6.96 -14.20
C GLN A 221 26.50 7.35 -14.73
N GLU A 222 26.70 8.62 -15.07
CA GLU A 222 28.00 9.14 -15.47
C GLU A 222 29.04 8.95 -14.38
N GLN A 223 28.69 9.23 -13.11
CA GLN A 223 29.60 8.98 -11.97
C GLN A 223 29.99 7.50 -11.85
N ALA A 224 29.01 6.60 -11.98
CA ALA A 224 29.28 5.16 -11.94
C ALA A 224 30.22 4.72 -13.07
N GLU A 225 30.03 5.23 -14.29
CA GLU A 225 30.92 4.96 -15.43
C GLU A 225 32.35 5.45 -15.18
N TYR A 226 32.52 6.64 -14.57
CA TYR A 226 33.83 7.15 -14.20
C TYR A 226 34.53 6.30 -13.13
N MET A 227 33.79 5.84 -12.11
CA MET A 227 34.34 4.96 -11.10
C MET A 227 34.84 3.63 -11.65
N VAL A 228 34.18 3.12 -12.69
CA VAL A 228 34.61 1.89 -13.39
C VAL A 228 35.82 2.14 -14.32
N ALA A 229 35.99 3.39 -14.79
CA ALA A 229 37.07 3.75 -15.72
C ALA A 229 38.36 4.21 -15.00
N ALA A 230 38.29 4.57 -13.71
CA ALA A 230 39.42 5.01 -12.90
C ALA A 230 40.13 3.85 -12.21
#